data_916568db6d3139f559cb4625018ad4bc
#
_entry.id   916568db6d3139f559cb4625018ad4bc
#
_cell.length_a   1.000
_cell.length_b   1.000
_cell.length_c   1.000
_cell.angle_alpha   90.00
_cell.angle_beta   90.00
_cell.angle_gamma   90.00
#
_symmetry.space_group_name_H-M   'P 1'
#
loop_
_entity.id
_entity.type
_entity.pdbx_description
1 polymer ?
#
loop_
_entity_poly.entity_id
_entity_poly.type
_entity_poly.pdbx_seq_one_letter_code
_entity_poly.pdbx_strand_id
1 'polypeptide(L)'
;MDLFDYMRETTKEKESPLASRLRPTTLDEVVGQQHIIGKDKLLYRAIKADKLSSVIFYGPPGTGKTTLAKVIANTTSAEFTQINATVAGKKDMEEVVNKAKELKGMYQKRTILFIDEIHRFNKGQQDYLLPFVEDGTIILIGATTENPYFEVNGALLSRSSVFELCPLSQEEVETLILRAVQDEKKGMGSYHAVIEEDALHFLADLAGGDARSALNAVELGILTTPRSEDGMIHITLDVASECIQKRVVRYDKTGDNHYDTISAFIKSMRPLWRVCQSGSLTAAALFY
;
A
#
# COMPACT_ATOMS: atom_id res chain seq x y z
N MET A 1 -16.94 -8.86 27.07
CA MET A 1 -15.82 -9.52 26.39
C MET A 1 -15.54 -10.78 27.18
N ASP A 2 -15.80 -11.96 26.61
CA ASP A 2 -15.58 -13.23 27.29
C ASP A 2 -14.07 -13.57 27.21
N LEU A 3 -13.57 -14.33 28.20
CA LEU A 3 -12.16 -14.78 28.25
C LEU A 3 -11.76 -15.50 26.95
N PHE A 4 -12.69 -16.23 26.35
CA PHE A 4 -12.48 -16.91 25.08
C PHE A 4 -12.37 -15.94 23.90
N ASP A 5 -13.09 -14.82 23.91
CA ASP A 5 -12.97 -13.77 22.90
C ASP A 5 -11.62 -13.08 23.00
N TYR A 6 -11.16 -12.78 24.21
CA TYR A 6 -9.84 -12.21 24.47
C TYR A 6 -8.71 -13.16 24.05
N MET A 7 -8.82 -14.45 24.36
CA MET A 7 -7.83 -15.45 23.91
C MET A 7 -7.84 -15.62 22.39
N ARG A 8 -9.01 -15.56 21.74
CA ARG A 8 -9.11 -15.61 20.28
C ARG A 8 -8.49 -14.39 19.61
N GLU A 9 -8.68 -13.19 20.16
CA GLU A 9 -8.08 -11.96 19.62
C GLU A 9 -6.56 -11.98 19.77
N THR A 10 -6.04 -12.34 20.95
CA THR A 10 -4.59 -12.43 21.18
C THR A 10 -3.92 -13.53 20.36
N THR A 11 -4.57 -14.65 20.11
CA THR A 11 -4.06 -15.71 19.25
C THR A 11 -4.10 -15.27 17.79
N LYS A 12 -5.19 -14.64 17.34
CA LYS A 12 -5.33 -14.09 15.99
C LYS A 12 -4.28 -13.02 15.68
N GLU A 13 -3.92 -12.18 16.63
CA GLU A 13 -2.86 -11.18 16.46
C GLU A 13 -1.50 -11.84 16.27
N LYS A 14 -1.18 -12.89 17.03
CA LYS A 14 0.09 -13.62 16.93
C LYS A 14 0.20 -14.46 15.64
N GLU A 15 -0.91 -15.00 15.16
CA GLU A 15 -0.97 -15.83 13.96
C GLU A 15 -1.14 -15.02 12.66
N SER A 16 -1.38 -13.71 12.76
CA SER A 16 -1.50 -12.87 11.58
C SER A 16 -0.13 -12.69 10.89
N PRO A 17 -0.08 -12.60 9.55
CA PRO A 17 1.17 -12.40 8.82
C PRO A 17 1.98 -11.21 9.33
N LEU A 18 3.30 -11.35 9.36
CA LEU A 18 4.24 -10.33 9.85
C LEU A 18 3.97 -8.94 9.25
N ALA A 19 3.70 -8.88 7.94
CA ALA A 19 3.32 -7.66 7.25
C ALA A 19 2.04 -7.00 7.81
N SER A 20 1.18 -7.74 8.48
CA SER A 20 0.00 -7.21 9.17
C SER A 20 0.30 -6.76 10.59
N ARG A 21 1.12 -7.51 11.33
CA ARG A 21 1.50 -7.20 12.72
C ARG A 21 2.36 -5.94 12.83
N LEU A 22 3.29 -5.77 11.89
CA LEU A 22 4.21 -4.63 11.83
C LEU A 22 3.58 -3.34 11.31
N ARG A 23 2.30 -3.34 11.00
CA ARG A 23 1.65 -2.11 10.53
C ARG A 23 1.82 -0.99 11.54
N PRO A 24 2.27 0.20 11.10
CA PRO A 24 2.34 1.38 11.93
C PRO A 24 0.95 1.75 12.47
N THR A 25 0.93 2.29 13.67
CA THR A 25 -0.28 2.79 14.33
C THR A 25 -0.35 4.31 14.29
N THR A 26 0.79 4.97 14.12
CA THR A 26 0.93 6.43 14.06
C THR A 26 1.58 6.87 12.74
N LEU A 27 1.41 8.14 12.38
CA LEU A 27 2.03 8.72 11.18
C LEU A 27 3.56 8.71 11.24
N ASP A 28 4.11 8.88 12.45
CA ASP A 28 5.57 8.94 12.65
C ASP A 28 6.25 7.56 12.50
N GLU A 29 5.48 6.47 12.65
CA GLU A 29 5.97 5.10 12.42
C GLU A 29 5.98 4.70 10.94
N VAL A 30 5.28 5.46 10.09
CA VAL A 30 5.19 5.13 8.66
C VAL A 30 6.54 5.35 7.98
N VAL A 31 7.04 4.31 7.33
CA VAL A 31 8.26 4.37 6.54
C VAL A 31 7.90 4.72 5.10
N GLY A 32 8.65 5.64 4.51
CA GLY A 32 8.44 6.12 3.16
C GLY A 32 7.32 7.14 3.01
N GLN A 33 6.96 7.44 1.77
CA GLN A 33 5.87 8.33 1.37
C GLN A 33 5.99 9.78 1.90
N GLN A 34 7.20 10.26 2.19
CA GLN A 34 7.43 11.59 2.77
C GLN A 34 6.94 12.74 1.89
N HIS A 35 6.82 12.52 0.58
CA HIS A 35 6.24 13.47 -0.37
C HIS A 35 4.75 13.74 -0.13
N ILE A 36 4.04 12.82 0.57
CA ILE A 36 2.60 12.95 0.90
C ILE A 36 2.41 13.25 2.39
N ILE A 37 3.12 12.51 3.27
CA ILE A 37 2.91 12.53 4.73
C ILE A 37 4.00 13.28 5.50
N GLY A 38 4.94 13.94 4.82
CA GLY A 38 5.89 14.83 5.47
C GLY A 38 5.17 15.89 6.32
N LYS A 39 5.77 16.33 7.42
CA LYS A 39 5.14 17.26 8.40
C LYS A 39 4.65 18.58 7.80
N ASP A 40 5.27 19.02 6.70
CA ASP A 40 4.92 20.20 5.92
C ASP A 40 3.79 19.95 4.89
N LYS A 41 3.43 18.69 4.63
CA LYS A 41 2.51 18.32 3.57
C LYS A 41 1.04 18.51 3.97
N LEU A 42 0.22 18.75 2.94
CA LEU A 42 -1.21 19.01 3.11
C LEU A 42 -1.91 17.88 3.85
N LEU A 43 -1.66 16.62 3.45
CA LEU A 43 -2.33 15.46 4.03
C LEU A 43 -1.99 15.33 5.52
N TYR A 44 -0.72 15.46 5.91
CA TYR A 44 -0.30 15.42 7.31
C TYR A 44 -1.02 16.47 8.16
N ARG A 45 -1.04 17.72 7.67
CA ARG A 45 -1.71 18.83 8.38
C ARG A 45 -3.22 18.62 8.48
N ALA A 46 -3.86 18.10 7.43
CA ALA A 46 -5.29 17.81 7.43
C ALA A 46 -5.66 16.71 8.43
N ILE A 47 -4.83 15.66 8.53
CA ILE A 47 -5.00 14.57 9.51
C ILE A 47 -4.84 15.12 10.94
N LYS A 48 -3.77 15.86 11.22
CA LYS A 48 -3.51 16.42 12.56
C LYS A 48 -4.57 17.44 13.00
N ALA A 49 -5.14 18.19 12.06
CA ALA A 49 -6.24 19.13 12.32
C ALA A 49 -7.61 18.46 12.41
N ASP A 50 -7.71 17.15 12.20
CA ASP A 50 -8.97 16.40 12.09
C ASP A 50 -9.94 17.00 11.05
N LYS A 51 -9.38 17.49 9.93
CA LYS A 51 -10.09 18.13 8.80
C LYS A 51 -9.85 17.39 7.49
N LEU A 52 -9.81 16.06 7.57
CA LEU A 52 -9.62 15.22 6.40
C LEU A 52 -10.86 15.33 5.48
N SER A 53 -10.62 15.58 4.21
CA SER A 53 -11.58 15.37 3.10
C SER A 53 -11.41 13.97 2.52
N SER A 54 -12.28 13.57 1.59
CA SER A 54 -12.13 12.29 0.89
C SER A 54 -10.83 12.25 0.09
N VAL A 55 -10.20 11.08 0.05
CA VAL A 55 -8.91 10.85 -0.61
C VAL A 55 -8.93 9.56 -1.44
N ILE A 56 -8.17 9.54 -2.50
CA ILE A 56 -7.88 8.35 -3.30
C ILE A 56 -6.38 8.10 -3.28
N PHE A 57 -5.98 6.95 -2.77
CA PHE A 57 -4.60 6.48 -2.82
C PHE A 57 -4.41 5.53 -3.99
N TYR A 58 -3.46 5.81 -4.87
CA TYR A 58 -3.12 4.90 -5.95
C TYR A 58 -1.61 4.62 -5.99
N GLY A 59 -1.23 3.53 -6.61
CA GLY A 59 0.17 3.13 -6.73
C GLY A 59 0.34 1.61 -6.62
N PRO A 60 1.57 1.09 -6.81
CA PRO A 60 1.87 -0.33 -6.83
C PRO A 60 1.44 -1.05 -5.55
N PRO A 61 1.25 -2.38 -5.59
CA PRO A 61 0.98 -3.16 -4.38
C PRO A 61 2.14 -3.07 -3.40
N GLY A 62 1.85 -3.23 -2.10
CA GLY A 62 2.86 -3.21 -1.04
C GLY A 62 3.40 -1.83 -0.63
N THR A 63 2.96 -0.74 -1.26
CA THR A 63 3.40 0.64 -0.96
C THR A 63 2.76 1.27 0.29
N GLY A 64 1.84 0.56 0.95
CA GLY A 64 1.26 1.00 2.21
C GLY A 64 -0.10 1.68 2.15
N LYS A 65 -0.86 1.62 1.03
CA LYS A 65 -2.20 2.25 0.89
C LYS A 65 -3.16 1.91 2.03
N THR A 66 -3.38 0.62 2.29
CA THR A 66 -4.24 0.14 3.39
C THR A 66 -3.68 0.52 4.77
N THR A 67 -2.36 0.51 4.91
CA THR A 67 -1.66 0.90 6.12
C THR A 67 -1.91 2.38 6.43
N LEU A 68 -1.71 3.25 5.45
CA LEU A 68 -1.92 4.69 5.61
C LEU A 68 -3.37 5.02 5.95
N ALA A 69 -4.34 4.35 5.32
CA ALA A 69 -5.76 4.51 5.66
C ALA A 69 -6.06 4.18 7.12
N LYS A 70 -5.47 3.10 7.66
CA LYS A 70 -5.62 2.72 9.08
C LYS A 70 -4.95 3.70 10.02
N VAL A 71 -3.74 4.17 9.69
CA VAL A 71 -3.03 5.19 10.47
C VAL A 71 -3.82 6.49 10.52
N ILE A 72 -4.42 6.90 9.41
CA ILE A 72 -5.31 8.07 9.36
C ILE A 72 -6.49 7.88 10.30
N ALA A 73 -7.15 6.72 10.22
CA ALA A 73 -8.29 6.40 11.07
C ALA A 73 -7.92 6.42 12.56
N ASN A 74 -6.78 5.86 12.94
CA ASN A 74 -6.29 5.86 14.31
C ASN A 74 -5.92 7.26 14.82
N THR A 75 -5.54 8.17 13.93
CA THR A 75 -5.14 9.54 14.29
C THR A 75 -6.35 10.48 14.37
N THR A 76 -7.45 10.14 13.71
CA THR A 76 -8.68 10.93 13.68
C THR A 76 -9.71 10.39 14.67
N SER A 77 -10.70 11.21 15.04
CA SER A 77 -11.82 10.79 15.90
C SER A 77 -12.95 10.06 15.17
N ALA A 78 -12.75 9.73 13.89
CA ALA A 78 -13.76 9.11 13.05
C ALA A 78 -13.90 7.60 13.30
N GLU A 79 -15.09 7.06 13.07
CA GLU A 79 -15.30 5.61 13.00
C GLU A 79 -14.71 5.07 11.70
N PHE A 80 -13.95 3.96 11.78
CA PHE A 80 -13.34 3.34 10.62
C PHE A 80 -14.10 2.08 10.19
N THR A 81 -14.54 2.07 8.94
CA THR A 81 -15.16 0.89 8.32
C THR A 81 -14.42 0.57 7.02
N GLN A 82 -14.08 -0.69 6.83
CA GLN A 82 -13.36 -1.17 5.66
C GLN A 82 -14.25 -2.08 4.81
N ILE A 83 -14.26 -1.84 3.51
CA ILE A 83 -14.89 -2.68 2.50
C ILE A 83 -13.82 -3.08 1.47
N ASN A 84 -13.87 -4.33 1.01
CA ASN A 84 -13.10 -4.77 -0.14
C ASN A 84 -14.02 -4.85 -1.36
N ALA A 85 -13.74 -4.05 -2.38
CA ALA A 85 -14.60 -3.96 -3.57
C ALA A 85 -14.63 -5.25 -4.41
N THR A 86 -13.70 -6.19 -4.19
CA THR A 86 -13.70 -7.48 -4.90
C THR A 86 -14.79 -8.44 -4.43
N VAL A 87 -15.28 -8.27 -3.20
CA VAL A 87 -16.26 -9.16 -2.56
C VAL A 87 -17.55 -8.44 -2.17
N ALA A 88 -17.47 -7.14 -1.89
CA ALA A 88 -18.58 -6.36 -1.38
C ALA A 88 -19.65 -6.08 -2.44
N GLY A 89 -20.90 -6.27 -2.06
CA GLY A 89 -22.06 -5.94 -2.85
C GLY A 89 -22.78 -4.65 -2.41
N LYS A 90 -23.92 -4.37 -3.05
CA LYS A 90 -24.72 -3.19 -2.73
C LYS A 90 -25.22 -3.20 -1.29
N LYS A 91 -25.58 -4.37 -0.76
CA LYS A 91 -26.06 -4.52 0.63
C LYS A 91 -25.02 -4.10 1.66
N ASP A 92 -23.77 -4.51 1.47
CA ASP A 92 -22.69 -4.17 2.39
C ASP A 92 -22.47 -2.64 2.43
N MET A 93 -22.59 -1.98 1.27
CA MET A 93 -22.50 -0.53 1.17
C MET A 93 -23.69 0.16 1.88
N GLU A 94 -24.91 -0.35 1.72
CA GLU A 94 -26.12 0.15 2.38
C GLU A 94 -26.00 0.06 3.90
N GLU A 95 -25.50 -1.07 4.43
CA GLU A 95 -25.29 -1.27 5.87
C GLU A 95 -24.30 -0.25 6.44
N VAL A 96 -23.18 -0.03 5.75
CA VAL A 96 -22.17 0.96 6.17
C VAL A 96 -22.72 2.38 6.14
N VAL A 97 -23.45 2.74 5.07
CA VAL A 97 -24.08 4.06 4.94
C VAL A 97 -25.11 4.29 6.06
N ASN A 98 -25.95 3.28 6.36
CA ASN A 98 -26.95 3.40 7.41
C ASN A 98 -26.27 3.57 8.79
N LYS A 99 -25.25 2.77 9.10
CA LYS A 99 -24.45 2.95 10.32
C LYS A 99 -23.81 4.32 10.39
N ALA A 100 -23.26 4.84 9.29
CA ALA A 100 -22.65 6.16 9.23
C ALA A 100 -23.68 7.28 9.50
N LYS A 101 -24.89 7.16 8.97
CA LYS A 101 -26.00 8.10 9.25
C LYS A 101 -26.41 8.11 10.72
N GLU A 102 -26.52 6.91 11.33
CA GLU A 102 -26.82 6.78 12.74
C GLU A 102 -25.75 7.41 13.62
N LEU A 103 -24.46 7.13 13.34
CA LEU A 103 -23.33 7.71 14.07
C LEU A 103 -23.27 9.22 13.94
N LYS A 104 -23.52 9.75 12.75
CA LYS A 104 -23.58 11.20 12.51
C LYS A 104 -24.75 11.85 13.21
N GLY A 105 -25.95 11.23 13.15
CA GLY A 105 -27.18 11.77 13.75
C GLY A 105 -27.19 11.71 15.27
N MET A 106 -26.79 10.59 15.88
CA MET A 106 -26.86 10.39 17.33
C MET A 106 -25.62 10.90 18.09
N TYR A 107 -24.42 10.74 17.48
CA TYR A 107 -23.16 10.99 18.17
C TYR A 107 -22.32 12.09 17.55
N GLN A 108 -22.77 12.71 16.46
CA GLN A 108 -22.00 13.65 15.64
C GLN A 108 -20.62 13.11 15.23
N LYS A 109 -20.49 11.78 15.16
CA LYS A 109 -19.26 11.09 14.84
C LYS A 109 -19.18 10.89 13.32
N ARG A 110 -18.04 11.25 12.73
CA ARG A 110 -17.76 11.05 11.31
C ARG A 110 -17.37 9.60 11.05
N THR A 111 -17.65 9.11 9.86
CA THR A 111 -17.26 7.76 9.44
C THR A 111 -16.27 7.86 8.29
N ILE A 112 -15.11 7.24 8.44
CA ILE A 112 -14.17 6.97 7.35
C ILE A 112 -14.53 5.62 6.74
N LEU A 113 -14.93 5.64 5.48
CA LEU A 113 -15.13 4.43 4.69
C LEU A 113 -13.89 4.19 3.84
N PHE A 114 -13.13 3.16 4.19
CA PHE A 114 -12.00 2.69 3.39
C PHE A 114 -12.48 1.63 2.39
N ILE A 115 -12.25 1.88 1.11
CA ILE A 115 -12.57 0.93 0.03
C ILE A 115 -11.26 0.47 -0.62
N ASP A 116 -10.92 -0.79 -0.38
CA ASP A 116 -9.78 -1.42 -1.02
C ASP A 116 -10.17 -1.89 -2.44
N GLU A 117 -9.27 -1.66 -3.40
CA GLU A 117 -9.46 -1.95 -4.82
C GLU A 117 -10.73 -1.27 -5.42
N ILE A 118 -10.92 0.03 -5.13
CA ILE A 118 -12.14 0.79 -5.50
C ILE A 118 -12.46 0.71 -7.00
N HIS A 119 -11.46 0.48 -7.88
CA HIS A 119 -11.65 0.28 -9.32
C HIS A 119 -12.50 -0.97 -9.67
N ARG A 120 -12.65 -1.91 -8.71
CA ARG A 120 -13.51 -3.09 -8.89
C ARG A 120 -15.00 -2.77 -8.73
N PHE A 121 -15.34 -1.65 -8.12
CA PHE A 121 -16.73 -1.21 -8.09
C PHE A 121 -17.15 -0.70 -9.47
N ASN A 122 -18.32 -1.14 -9.93
CA ASN A 122 -18.92 -0.59 -11.13
C ASN A 122 -19.38 0.88 -10.92
N LYS A 123 -19.66 1.57 -12.02
CA LYS A 123 -20.04 2.99 -11.98
C LYS A 123 -21.25 3.24 -11.08
N GLY A 124 -22.27 2.37 -11.10
CA GLY A 124 -23.45 2.52 -10.25
C GLY A 124 -23.16 2.36 -8.76
N GLN A 125 -22.21 1.51 -8.38
CA GLN A 125 -21.75 1.38 -6.99
C GLN A 125 -20.96 2.62 -6.54
N GLN A 126 -20.12 3.14 -7.42
CA GLN A 126 -19.39 4.39 -7.15
C GLN A 126 -20.34 5.59 -7.06
N ASP A 127 -21.34 5.69 -7.94
CA ASP A 127 -22.36 6.75 -7.92
C ASP A 127 -23.22 6.69 -6.65
N TYR A 128 -23.49 5.51 -6.13
CA TYR A 128 -24.25 5.35 -4.87
C TYR A 128 -23.59 6.04 -3.68
N LEU A 129 -22.27 6.17 -3.66
CA LEU A 129 -21.52 6.82 -2.57
C LEU A 129 -21.54 8.34 -2.66
N LEU A 130 -21.77 8.91 -3.84
CA LEU A 130 -21.66 10.35 -4.09
C LEU A 130 -22.46 11.22 -3.10
N PRO A 131 -23.77 10.98 -2.87
CA PRO A 131 -24.55 11.82 -1.97
C PRO A 131 -23.98 11.85 -0.54
N PHE A 132 -23.41 10.74 -0.07
CA PHE A 132 -22.89 10.59 1.29
C PHE A 132 -21.49 11.16 1.47
N VAL A 133 -20.73 11.25 0.38
CA VAL A 133 -19.46 11.97 0.32
C VAL A 133 -19.72 13.48 0.24
N GLU A 134 -20.72 13.92 -0.53
CA GLU A 134 -21.10 15.33 -0.68
C GLU A 134 -21.62 15.94 0.61
N ASP A 135 -22.49 15.24 1.31
CA ASP A 135 -23.08 15.72 2.57
C ASP A 135 -22.17 15.51 3.79
N GLY A 136 -21.00 14.90 3.59
CA GLY A 136 -20.02 14.62 4.65
C GLY A 136 -20.49 13.56 5.67
N THR A 137 -21.45 12.70 5.32
CA THR A 137 -21.83 11.53 6.12
C THR A 137 -20.69 10.53 6.13
N ILE A 138 -19.98 10.40 5.00
CA ILE A 138 -18.83 9.52 4.82
C ILE A 138 -17.63 10.34 4.33
N ILE A 139 -16.48 10.11 4.93
CA ILE A 139 -15.18 10.47 4.39
C ILE A 139 -14.65 9.24 3.65
N LEU A 140 -14.59 9.31 2.33
CA LEU A 140 -14.10 8.21 1.50
C LEU A 140 -12.58 8.18 1.50
N ILE A 141 -11.99 7.01 1.78
CA ILE A 141 -10.60 6.71 1.46
C ILE A 141 -10.60 5.54 0.47
N GLY A 142 -10.42 5.83 -0.81
CA GLY A 142 -10.29 4.82 -1.86
C GLY A 142 -8.83 4.37 -2.02
N ALA A 143 -8.59 3.07 -2.21
CA ALA A 143 -7.29 2.54 -2.59
C ALA A 143 -7.40 1.79 -3.92
N THR A 144 -6.41 1.96 -4.79
CA THR A 144 -6.36 1.26 -6.08
C THR A 144 -4.91 1.05 -6.51
N THR A 145 -4.69 0.00 -7.30
CA THR A 145 -3.42 -0.23 -8.00
C THR A 145 -3.45 0.33 -9.43
N GLU A 146 -4.63 0.68 -9.92
CA GLU A 146 -4.86 1.21 -11.27
C GLU A 146 -4.88 2.74 -11.25
N ASN A 147 -4.73 3.37 -12.41
CA ASN A 147 -4.83 4.82 -12.54
C ASN A 147 -6.26 5.30 -12.25
N PRO A 148 -6.47 6.07 -11.17
CA PRO A 148 -7.81 6.47 -10.75
C PRO A 148 -8.53 7.36 -11.77
N TYR A 149 -7.81 8.07 -12.61
CA TYR A 149 -8.41 8.96 -13.61
C TYR A 149 -9.14 8.21 -14.73
N PHE A 150 -8.88 6.91 -14.90
CA PHE A 150 -9.58 6.05 -15.86
C PHE A 150 -10.65 5.18 -15.19
N GLU A 151 -10.38 4.74 -13.97
CA GLU A 151 -11.17 3.69 -13.32
C GLU A 151 -12.16 4.23 -12.27
N VAL A 152 -11.87 5.38 -11.67
CA VAL A 152 -12.76 5.98 -10.68
C VAL A 152 -13.66 7.03 -11.33
N ASN A 153 -14.93 7.06 -10.91
CA ASN A 153 -15.89 8.02 -11.40
C ASN A 153 -15.38 9.46 -11.23
N GLY A 154 -15.43 10.26 -12.29
CA GLY A 154 -15.02 11.66 -12.29
C GLY A 154 -15.71 12.51 -11.22
N ALA A 155 -16.96 12.18 -10.88
CA ALA A 155 -17.69 12.87 -9.82
C ALA A 155 -17.12 12.58 -8.42
N LEU A 156 -16.61 11.37 -8.13
CA LEU A 156 -15.88 11.05 -6.91
C LEU A 156 -14.50 11.70 -6.89
N LEU A 157 -13.80 11.67 -8.02
CA LEU A 157 -12.48 12.30 -8.15
C LEU A 157 -12.53 13.80 -7.89
N SER A 158 -13.54 14.50 -8.42
CA SER A 158 -13.70 15.95 -8.21
C SER A 158 -13.94 16.34 -6.75
N ARG A 159 -14.31 15.38 -5.90
CA ARG A 159 -14.58 15.56 -4.46
C ARG A 159 -13.53 14.94 -3.58
N SER A 160 -12.48 14.38 -4.17
CA SER A 160 -11.42 13.68 -3.47
C SER A 160 -10.05 14.24 -3.84
N SER A 161 -9.14 14.26 -2.90
CA SER A 161 -7.73 14.51 -3.20
C SER A 161 -7.07 13.21 -3.64
N VAL A 162 -6.36 13.22 -4.75
CA VAL A 162 -5.66 12.04 -5.28
C VAL A 162 -4.20 12.08 -4.88
N PHE A 163 -3.70 11.01 -4.28
CA PHE A 163 -2.31 10.88 -3.85
C PHE A 163 -1.68 9.60 -4.43
N GLU A 164 -0.55 9.78 -5.07
CA GLU A 164 0.27 8.68 -5.58
C GLU A 164 1.18 8.15 -4.48
N LEU A 165 1.14 6.84 -4.22
CA LEU A 165 2.10 6.16 -3.38
C LEU A 165 3.17 5.52 -4.27
N CYS A 166 4.41 5.95 -4.07
CA CYS A 166 5.56 5.42 -4.79
C CYS A 166 6.05 4.10 -4.18
N PRO A 167 6.72 3.25 -4.98
CA PRO A 167 7.49 2.14 -4.43
C PRO A 167 8.44 2.63 -3.33
N LEU A 168 8.64 1.85 -2.29
CA LEU A 168 9.61 2.18 -1.26
C LEU A 168 11.03 2.11 -1.83
N SER A 169 11.92 2.97 -1.34
CA SER A 169 13.35 2.86 -1.66
C SER A 169 13.95 1.61 -1.02
N GLN A 170 15.10 1.18 -1.49
CA GLN A 170 15.82 0.05 -0.92
C GLN A 170 16.10 0.26 0.57
N GLU A 171 16.58 1.45 0.96
CA GLU A 171 16.87 1.82 2.36
C GLU A 171 15.62 1.81 3.25
N GLU A 172 14.47 2.21 2.70
CA GLU A 172 13.18 2.16 3.39
C GLU A 172 12.73 0.72 3.62
N VAL A 173 12.93 -0.17 2.65
CA VAL A 173 12.64 -1.61 2.78
C VAL A 173 13.59 -2.26 3.78
N GLU A 174 14.89 -1.96 3.75
CA GLU A 174 15.88 -2.42 4.73
C GLU A 174 15.49 -2.01 6.16
N THR A 175 15.06 -0.76 6.33
CA THR A 175 14.55 -0.27 7.62
C THR A 175 13.35 -1.10 8.13
N LEU A 176 12.44 -1.48 7.23
CA LEU A 176 11.30 -2.33 7.58
C LEU A 176 11.72 -3.75 7.93
N ILE A 177 12.67 -4.33 7.19
CA ILE A 177 13.23 -5.67 7.47
C ILE A 177 13.93 -5.69 8.83
N LEU A 178 14.79 -4.72 9.11
CA LEU A 178 15.49 -4.63 10.40
C LEU A 178 14.50 -4.47 11.56
N ARG A 179 13.47 -3.62 11.40
CA ARG A 179 12.39 -3.51 12.38
C ARG A 179 11.66 -4.84 12.58
N ALA A 180 11.42 -5.59 11.50
CA ALA A 180 10.76 -6.89 11.55
C ALA A 180 11.55 -7.92 12.36
N VAL A 181 12.85 -7.95 12.19
CA VAL A 181 13.76 -8.87 12.88
C VAL A 181 13.94 -8.50 14.36
N GLN A 182 13.96 -7.20 14.69
CA GLN A 182 14.31 -6.70 16.03
C GLN A 182 13.11 -6.52 16.97
N ASP A 183 11.93 -6.21 16.45
CA ASP A 183 10.75 -5.92 17.28
C ASP A 183 10.24 -7.21 17.95
N GLU A 184 10.35 -7.26 19.28
CA GLU A 184 9.89 -8.43 20.08
C GLU A 184 8.37 -8.53 20.17
N LYS A 185 7.65 -7.41 20.04
CA LYS A 185 6.20 -7.36 20.26
C LYS A 185 5.40 -7.64 19.00
N LYS A 186 5.73 -6.91 17.93
CA LYS A 186 5.01 -6.98 16.65
C LYS A 186 5.78 -7.77 15.59
N GLY A 187 7.11 -7.84 15.74
CA GLY A 187 8.02 -8.49 14.81
C GLY A 187 8.35 -9.94 15.17
N MET A 188 9.57 -10.30 14.84
CA MET A 188 10.14 -11.64 15.04
C MET A 188 11.30 -11.64 16.04
N GLY A 189 11.47 -10.58 16.86
CA GLY A 189 12.60 -10.47 17.82
C GLY A 189 12.68 -11.61 18.83
N SER A 190 11.54 -12.19 19.22
CA SER A 190 11.49 -13.36 20.10
C SER A 190 12.11 -14.64 19.51
N TYR A 191 12.36 -14.68 18.21
CA TYR A 191 13.02 -15.81 17.55
C TYR A 191 14.55 -15.73 17.64
N HIS A 192 15.10 -14.59 18.07
CA HIS A 192 16.55 -14.34 18.11
C HIS A 192 17.21 -14.57 16.74
N ALA A 193 16.61 -13.99 15.71
CA ALA A 193 17.13 -14.07 14.35
C ALA A 193 18.10 -12.91 14.07
N VAL A 194 19.11 -13.19 13.26
CA VAL A 194 20.05 -12.21 12.71
C VAL A 194 20.02 -12.32 11.20
N ILE A 195 19.93 -11.19 10.53
CA ILE A 195 20.03 -11.11 9.08
C ILE A 195 21.41 -10.58 8.69
N GLU A 196 22.09 -11.26 7.78
CA GLU A 196 23.38 -10.83 7.24
C GLU A 196 23.17 -9.63 6.29
N GLU A 197 24.19 -8.78 6.18
CA GLU A 197 24.10 -7.51 5.44
C GLU A 197 23.82 -7.73 3.94
N ASP A 198 24.46 -8.71 3.34
CA ASP A 198 24.23 -9.12 1.95
C ASP A 198 22.83 -9.68 1.72
N ALA A 199 22.31 -10.47 2.66
CA ALA A 199 20.93 -10.98 2.64
C ALA A 199 19.89 -9.84 2.77
N LEU A 200 20.17 -8.85 3.64
CA LEU A 200 19.34 -7.68 3.83
C LEU A 200 19.23 -6.86 2.53
N HIS A 201 20.38 -6.53 1.94
CA HIS A 201 20.43 -5.79 0.67
C HIS A 201 19.75 -6.55 -0.47
N PHE A 202 19.98 -7.86 -0.56
CA PHE A 202 19.38 -8.72 -1.57
C PHE A 202 17.84 -8.77 -1.46
N LEU A 203 17.29 -8.96 -0.25
CA LEU A 203 15.84 -8.96 -0.04
C LEU A 203 15.21 -7.61 -0.37
N ALA A 204 15.86 -6.52 0.02
CA ALA A 204 15.36 -5.17 -0.23
C ALA A 204 15.35 -4.83 -1.74
N ASP A 205 16.39 -5.21 -2.48
CA ASP A 205 16.45 -5.01 -3.93
C ASP A 205 15.39 -5.83 -4.66
N LEU A 206 15.29 -7.15 -4.37
CA LEU A 206 14.32 -8.01 -5.04
C LEU A 206 12.86 -7.70 -4.71
N ALA A 207 12.59 -7.15 -3.54
CA ALA A 207 11.24 -6.70 -3.18
C ALA A 207 10.74 -5.58 -4.10
N GLY A 208 11.63 -4.82 -4.75
CA GLY A 208 11.28 -3.78 -5.72
C GLY A 208 10.32 -2.73 -5.14
N GLY A 209 10.50 -2.36 -3.88
CA GLY A 209 9.67 -1.39 -3.16
C GLY A 209 8.35 -1.94 -2.60
N ASP A 210 8.13 -3.25 -2.66
CA ASP A 210 6.96 -3.92 -2.04
C ASP A 210 7.31 -4.41 -0.63
N ALA A 211 6.92 -3.62 0.39
CA ALA A 211 7.14 -3.99 1.79
C ALA A 211 6.52 -5.34 2.18
N ARG A 212 5.36 -5.70 1.62
CA ARG A 212 4.70 -6.97 1.93
C ARG A 212 5.52 -8.15 1.45
N SER A 213 6.07 -8.07 0.23
CA SER A 213 6.93 -9.11 -0.34
C SER A 213 8.18 -9.31 0.52
N ALA A 214 8.86 -8.23 0.91
CA ALA A 214 10.04 -8.28 1.76
C ALA A 214 9.74 -8.91 3.13
N LEU A 215 8.68 -8.45 3.81
CA LEU A 215 8.33 -8.94 5.14
C LEU A 215 7.88 -10.41 5.13
N ASN A 216 7.17 -10.84 4.09
CA ASN A 216 6.79 -12.25 3.95
C ASN A 216 8.01 -13.14 3.73
N ALA A 217 9.01 -12.69 2.95
CA ALA A 217 10.24 -13.44 2.75
C ALA A 217 11.04 -13.57 4.06
N VAL A 218 11.13 -12.49 4.85
CA VAL A 218 11.79 -12.52 6.17
C VAL A 218 11.05 -13.45 7.13
N GLU A 219 9.72 -13.38 7.20
CA GLU A 219 8.90 -14.25 8.05
C GLU A 219 9.13 -15.72 7.69
N LEU A 220 9.10 -16.05 6.40
CA LEU A 220 9.36 -17.42 5.92
C LEU A 220 10.77 -17.88 6.28
N GLY A 221 11.78 -17.05 6.04
CA GLY A 221 13.18 -17.36 6.35
C GLY A 221 13.37 -17.66 7.83
N ILE A 222 12.82 -16.84 8.72
CA ILE A 222 12.95 -17.05 10.17
C ILE A 222 12.21 -18.31 10.63
N LEU A 223 11.03 -18.60 10.07
CA LEU A 223 10.24 -19.76 10.49
C LEU A 223 10.76 -21.09 9.97
N THR A 224 11.50 -21.09 8.87
CA THR A 224 11.96 -22.33 8.22
C THR A 224 13.42 -22.64 8.45
N THR A 225 14.23 -21.67 8.89
CA THR A 225 15.68 -21.87 9.14
C THR A 225 15.89 -22.44 10.55
N PRO A 226 16.65 -23.54 10.69
CA PRO A 226 17.00 -24.09 11.99
C PRO A 226 17.95 -23.16 12.75
N ARG A 227 17.94 -23.25 14.07
CA ARG A 227 18.89 -22.52 14.92
C ARG A 227 20.31 -23.08 14.74
N SER A 228 21.26 -22.18 14.67
CA SER A 228 22.69 -22.51 14.65
C SER A 228 23.21 -22.94 16.03
N GLU A 229 24.44 -23.34 16.13
CA GLU A 229 25.10 -23.79 17.39
C GLU A 229 25.11 -22.69 18.48
N ASP A 230 25.09 -21.42 18.08
CA ASP A 230 24.98 -20.25 18.95
C ASP A 230 23.55 -19.99 19.49
N GLY A 231 22.59 -20.80 19.07
CA GLY A 231 21.17 -20.67 19.43
C GLY A 231 20.42 -19.62 18.65
N MET A 232 21.04 -18.94 17.68
CA MET A 232 20.43 -17.91 16.82
C MET A 232 19.99 -18.49 15.47
N ILE A 233 19.10 -17.78 14.80
CA ILE A 233 18.68 -18.06 13.42
C ILE A 233 19.42 -17.10 12.50
N HIS A 234 20.26 -17.60 11.61
CA HIS A 234 21.00 -16.77 10.66
C HIS A 234 20.30 -16.77 9.30
N ILE A 235 19.86 -15.61 8.87
CA ILE A 235 19.32 -15.40 7.53
C ILE A 235 20.47 -14.99 6.62
N THR A 236 21.05 -15.99 5.98
CA THR A 236 22.13 -15.84 5.00
C THR A 236 21.57 -15.50 3.62
N LEU A 237 22.44 -15.12 2.68
CA LEU A 237 22.07 -14.87 1.29
C LEU A 237 21.37 -16.07 0.63
N ASP A 238 21.83 -17.30 0.93
CA ASP A 238 21.23 -18.52 0.39
C ASP A 238 19.78 -18.66 0.88
N VAL A 239 19.54 -18.54 2.18
CA VAL A 239 18.19 -18.55 2.78
C VAL A 239 17.32 -17.46 2.18
N ALA A 240 17.83 -16.24 2.06
CA ALA A 240 17.12 -15.11 1.48
C ALA A 240 16.71 -15.38 0.03
N SER A 241 17.59 -16.00 -0.76
CA SER A 241 17.34 -16.32 -2.17
C SER A 241 16.24 -17.37 -2.36
N GLU A 242 16.08 -18.30 -1.41
CA GLU A 242 15.02 -19.30 -1.43
C GLU A 242 13.67 -18.71 -1.00
N CYS A 243 13.67 -17.74 -0.09
CA CYS A 243 12.45 -17.17 0.49
C CYS A 243 11.78 -16.12 -0.37
N ILE A 244 12.50 -15.42 -1.24
CA ILE A 244 11.95 -14.39 -2.10
C ILE A 244 11.82 -14.85 -3.54
N GLN A 245 10.59 -14.91 -4.03
CA GLN A 245 10.36 -15.24 -5.44
C GLN A 245 10.51 -13.97 -6.30
N LYS A 246 11.32 -14.05 -7.35
CA LYS A 246 11.43 -12.98 -8.35
C LYS A 246 10.05 -12.65 -8.91
N ARG A 247 9.60 -11.42 -8.78
CA ARG A 247 8.41 -10.95 -9.49
C ARG A 247 8.66 -11.11 -10.99
N VAL A 248 7.88 -11.97 -11.63
CA VAL A 248 7.78 -11.95 -13.09
C VAL A 248 7.13 -10.62 -13.44
N VAL A 249 7.86 -9.76 -14.14
CA VAL A 249 7.29 -8.53 -14.71
C VAL A 249 6.11 -8.95 -15.60
N ARG A 250 4.90 -8.84 -15.07
CA ARG A 250 3.70 -9.06 -15.88
C ARG A 250 3.52 -7.81 -16.73
N TYR A 251 3.78 -7.96 -18.00
CA TYR A 251 3.38 -6.97 -18.98
C TYR A 251 1.84 -6.98 -19.05
N ASP A 252 1.24 -6.00 -18.42
CA ASP A 252 -0.21 -5.82 -18.49
C ASP A 252 -0.55 -5.05 -19.78
N LYS A 253 -1.24 -5.73 -20.68
CA LYS A 253 -1.64 -5.17 -21.98
C LYS A 253 -2.68 -4.05 -21.89
N THR A 254 -3.32 -3.90 -20.74
CA THR A 254 -4.44 -2.96 -20.51
C THR A 254 -4.16 -1.92 -19.43
N GLY A 255 -3.07 -2.04 -18.66
CA GLY A 255 -2.71 -1.14 -17.56
C GLY A 255 -1.82 0.04 -17.94
N ASP A 256 -1.59 0.94 -17.00
CA ASP A 256 -0.77 2.16 -17.16
C ASP A 256 0.64 1.86 -17.70
N ASN A 257 1.25 0.73 -17.29
CA ASN A 257 2.54 0.26 -17.79
C ASN A 257 2.56 0.08 -19.31
N HIS A 258 1.40 -0.27 -19.92
CA HIS A 258 1.28 -0.38 -21.37
C HIS A 258 1.38 1.00 -22.03
N TYR A 259 0.65 1.98 -21.50
CA TYR A 259 0.68 3.36 -22.01
C TYR A 259 2.03 4.03 -21.76
N ASP A 260 2.64 3.80 -20.61
CA ASP A 260 3.97 4.31 -20.28
C ASP A 260 5.05 3.68 -21.17
N THR A 261 4.96 2.37 -21.41
CA THR A 261 5.87 1.66 -22.31
C THR A 261 5.70 2.15 -23.77
N ILE A 262 4.47 2.32 -24.23
CA ILE A 262 4.17 2.88 -25.57
C ILE A 262 4.66 4.33 -25.64
N SER A 263 4.41 5.14 -24.62
CA SER A 263 4.85 6.54 -24.57
C SER A 263 6.38 6.65 -24.56
N ALA A 264 7.08 5.80 -23.79
CA ALA A 264 8.54 5.71 -23.78
C ALA A 264 9.07 5.26 -25.17
N PHE A 265 8.45 4.25 -25.77
CA PHE A 265 8.78 3.76 -27.11
C PHE A 265 8.60 4.87 -28.16
N ILE A 266 7.47 5.57 -28.17
CA ILE A 266 7.21 6.69 -29.07
C ILE A 266 8.23 7.82 -28.86
N LYS A 267 8.56 8.12 -27.61
CA LYS A 267 9.59 9.15 -27.28
C LYS A 267 10.97 8.73 -27.78
N SER A 268 11.34 7.46 -27.66
CA SER A 268 12.61 6.94 -28.16
C SER A 268 12.70 6.93 -29.68
N MET A 269 11.58 6.75 -30.38
CA MET A 269 11.49 6.77 -31.84
C MET A 269 11.55 8.19 -32.44
N ARG A 270 11.13 9.22 -31.69
CA ARG A 270 11.13 10.62 -32.19
C ARG A 270 12.50 11.14 -32.61
N PRO A 271 13.62 10.88 -31.92
CA PRO A 271 14.94 11.26 -32.39
C PRO A 271 15.32 10.58 -33.69
N LEU A 272 15.03 9.26 -33.83
CA LEU A 272 15.29 8.49 -35.03
C LEU A 272 14.50 9.01 -36.22
N TRP A 273 13.24 9.39 -36.04
CA TRP A 273 12.41 9.99 -37.08
C TRP A 273 12.97 11.35 -37.57
N ARG A 274 13.46 12.19 -36.65
CA ARG A 274 14.12 13.47 -37.04
C ARG A 274 15.40 13.26 -37.81
N VAL A 275 16.20 12.24 -37.48
CA VAL A 275 17.42 11.87 -38.21
C VAL A 275 17.10 11.38 -39.61
N CYS A 276 16.05 10.56 -39.78
CA CYS A 276 15.60 10.13 -41.08
C CYS A 276 15.10 11.27 -41.96
N GLN A 277 14.43 12.28 -41.40
CA GLN A 277 13.97 13.46 -42.15
C GLN A 277 15.11 14.43 -42.54
N SER A 278 16.20 14.48 -41.74
CA SER A 278 17.33 15.36 -42.05
C SER A 278 18.30 14.85 -43.10
N GLY A 279 18.10 13.63 -43.64
CA GLY A 279 18.91 13.07 -44.74
C GLY A 279 20.37 12.73 -44.36
N SER A 280 20.72 12.74 -43.07
CA SER A 280 22.08 12.43 -42.60
C SER A 280 22.23 10.95 -42.30
N LEU A 281 22.67 10.17 -43.28
CA LEU A 281 22.97 8.73 -43.16
C LEU A 281 24.16 8.37 -42.24
N THR A 282 24.86 9.36 -41.67
CA THR A 282 26.06 9.15 -40.86
C THR A 282 25.76 8.85 -39.37
N ALA A 283 24.54 9.06 -38.90
CA ALA A 283 24.18 8.82 -37.50
C ALA A 283 23.67 7.40 -37.18
N ALA A 284 23.39 6.59 -38.22
CA ALA A 284 22.87 5.23 -38.01
C ALA A 284 23.94 4.17 -37.70
N ALA A 285 25.22 4.51 -37.82
CA ALA A 285 26.36 3.58 -37.61
C ALA A 285 26.90 3.54 -36.16
N LEU A 286 26.30 4.26 -35.22
CA LEU A 286 26.78 4.36 -33.84
C LEU A 286 25.91 3.60 -32.82
N PHE A 287 24.93 2.79 -33.29
CA PHE A 287 24.07 2.00 -32.42
C PHE A 287 23.94 0.52 -32.87
N TYR A 288 25.10 -0.09 -33.16
CA TYR A 288 25.23 -1.55 -33.20
C TYR A 288 26.31 -1.98 -32.21
#